data_8b8aeeeea810aa296ac892529f95fc95
#
_entry.id   8b8aeeeea810aa296ac892529f95fc95
#
_cell.length_a   1.000
_cell.length_b   1.000
_cell.length_c   1.000
_cell.angle_alpha   90.00
_cell.angle_beta   90.00
_cell.angle_gamma   90.00
#
_symmetry.space_group_name_H-M   'P 1'
#
loop_
_entity.id
_entity.type
_entity.pdbx_description
1 polymer ?
#
loop_
_entity_poly.entity_id
_entity_poly.type
_entity_poly.pdbx_seq_one_letter_code
_entity_poly.pdbx_strand_id
1 'polypeptide(L)'
;NVRLARPEASDDEVRAALDSAHLGAWIDALPRGMATMIGEGSAHVSGGERARIAVARALLADQPVLVLDEPTAHLDADTARRVSDEVLSEERGRSIVWITHGTIGLDAMDTVIRLEG
;
A
#
# COMPACT_ATOMS: atom_id res chain seq x y z
N ASN A 1 12.34 4.68 3.13
CA ASN A 1 11.01 5.16 3.52
C ASN A 1 10.13 4.02 4.04
N VAL A 2 9.85 3.00 3.22
CA VAL A 2 9.03 1.85 3.64
C VAL A 2 9.64 1.16 4.88
N ARG A 3 10.94 1.02 4.94
CA ARG A 3 11.67 0.41 6.06
C ARG A 3 11.51 1.15 7.39
N LEU A 4 11.06 2.41 7.39
CA LEU A 4 10.79 3.15 8.64
C LEU A 4 9.74 2.46 9.53
N ALA A 5 8.82 1.70 8.91
CA ALA A 5 7.82 0.96 9.66
C ALA A 5 8.40 -0.23 10.43
N ARG A 6 9.48 -0.82 9.91
CA ARG A 6 10.20 -1.94 10.55
C ARG A 6 11.67 -1.90 10.11
N PRO A 7 12.53 -1.18 10.87
CA PRO A 7 13.92 -0.95 10.48
C PRO A 7 14.78 -2.22 10.33
N GLU A 8 14.42 -3.27 11.05
CA GLU A 8 15.11 -4.57 11.02
C GLU A 8 14.68 -5.47 9.86
N ALA A 9 13.70 -5.04 9.04
CA ALA A 9 13.23 -5.81 7.91
C ALA A 9 14.36 -6.05 6.89
N SER A 10 14.42 -7.28 6.36
CA SER A 10 15.34 -7.62 5.28
C SER A 10 14.94 -6.93 3.97
N ASP A 11 15.86 -6.86 3.03
CA ASP A 11 15.58 -6.32 1.69
C ASP A 11 14.49 -7.15 0.98
N ASP A 12 14.45 -8.46 1.18
CA ASP A 12 13.43 -9.33 0.61
C ASP A 12 12.04 -9.03 1.18
N GLU A 13 11.94 -8.77 2.49
CA GLU A 13 10.68 -8.39 3.13
C GLU A 13 10.19 -7.01 2.64
N VAL A 14 11.10 -6.05 2.51
CA VAL A 14 10.78 -4.72 1.96
C VAL A 14 10.32 -4.86 0.51
N ARG A 15 11.02 -5.66 -0.29
CA ARG A 15 10.64 -5.91 -1.69
C ARG A 15 9.27 -6.57 -1.79
N ALA A 16 8.99 -7.56 -0.96
CA ALA A 16 7.67 -8.22 -0.94
C ALA A 16 6.55 -7.23 -0.63
N ALA A 17 6.74 -6.33 0.34
CA ALA A 17 5.76 -5.29 0.65
C ALA A 17 5.53 -4.32 -0.52
N LEU A 18 6.60 -3.94 -1.21
CA LEU A 18 6.52 -3.08 -2.39
C LEU A 18 5.80 -3.78 -3.57
N ASP A 19 6.07 -5.05 -3.78
CA ASP A 19 5.40 -5.84 -4.82
C ASP A 19 3.92 -6.01 -4.52
N SER A 20 3.54 -6.26 -3.27
CA SER A 20 2.14 -6.32 -2.83
C SER A 20 1.40 -4.99 -3.04
N ALA A 21 2.09 -3.87 -2.96
CA ALA A 21 1.55 -2.55 -3.28
C ALA A 21 1.64 -2.20 -4.79
N HIS A 22 2.04 -3.15 -5.63
CA HIS A 22 2.24 -2.96 -7.07
C HIS A 22 3.24 -1.84 -7.42
N LEU A 23 4.32 -1.75 -6.66
CA LEU A 23 5.41 -0.79 -6.86
C LEU A 23 6.70 -1.42 -7.44
N GLY A 24 6.75 -2.75 -7.62
CA GLY A 24 7.96 -3.44 -8.02
C GLY A 24 8.58 -2.88 -9.30
N ALA A 25 7.80 -2.79 -10.39
CA ALA A 25 8.29 -2.27 -11.66
C ALA A 25 8.70 -0.79 -11.57
N TRP A 26 7.99 0.00 -10.79
CA TRP A 26 8.33 1.40 -10.57
C TRP A 26 9.67 1.53 -9.83
N ILE A 27 9.88 0.74 -8.78
CA ILE A 27 11.14 0.71 -8.03
C ILE A 27 12.32 0.28 -8.94
N ASP A 28 12.11 -0.73 -9.77
CA ASP A 28 13.15 -1.21 -10.68
C ASP A 28 13.55 -0.18 -11.74
N ALA A 29 12.64 0.72 -12.09
CA ALA A 29 12.91 1.82 -13.02
C ALA A 29 13.65 3.01 -12.38
N LEU A 30 13.75 3.06 -11.05
CA LEU A 30 14.46 4.14 -10.36
C LEU A 30 15.98 3.95 -10.44
N PRO A 31 16.77 5.04 -10.55
CA PRO A 31 18.22 4.96 -10.70
C PRO A 31 18.94 4.19 -9.59
N ARG A 32 18.39 4.20 -8.38
CA ARG A 32 18.95 3.51 -7.21
C ARG A 32 18.03 2.40 -6.69
N GLY A 33 16.99 2.02 -7.45
CA GLY A 33 16.03 1.01 -7.01
C GLY A 33 15.50 1.32 -5.60
N MET A 34 15.53 0.32 -4.72
CA MET A 34 15.08 0.44 -3.33
C MET A 34 15.88 1.44 -2.48
N ALA A 35 17.08 1.80 -2.90
CA ALA A 35 17.92 2.79 -2.21
C ALA A 35 17.55 4.23 -2.57
N THR A 36 16.61 4.46 -3.48
CA THR A 36 16.18 5.78 -3.89
C THR A 36 15.53 6.52 -2.72
N MET A 37 16.00 7.73 -2.46
CA MET A 37 15.41 8.61 -1.46
C MET A 37 14.19 9.35 -2.03
N ILE A 38 13.15 9.45 -1.23
CA ILE A 38 11.90 10.12 -1.58
C ILE A 38 11.71 11.32 -0.66
N GLY A 39 11.39 12.46 -1.24
CA GLY A 39 11.14 13.68 -0.49
C GLY A 39 11.60 14.93 -1.23
N GLU A 40 11.67 16.04 -0.54
CA GLU A 40 12.08 17.33 -1.08
C GLU A 40 13.53 17.26 -1.58
N GLY A 41 13.74 17.59 -2.86
CA GLY A 41 15.05 17.45 -3.52
C GLY A 41 15.42 16.05 -3.97
N SER A 42 14.53 15.07 -3.84
CA SER A 42 14.72 13.67 -4.20
C SER A 42 13.85 13.27 -5.39
N ALA A 43 13.73 11.97 -5.66
CA ALA A 43 12.92 11.44 -6.75
C ALA A 43 11.48 11.97 -6.70
N HIS A 44 10.98 12.36 -7.87
CA HIS A 44 9.60 12.80 -8.04
C HIS A 44 8.66 11.61 -7.88
N VAL A 45 7.64 11.77 -7.03
CA VAL A 45 6.67 10.73 -6.70
C VAL A 45 5.28 11.27 -6.95
N SER A 46 4.51 10.56 -7.77
CA SER A 46 3.09 10.89 -8.02
C SER A 46 2.23 10.62 -6.77
N GLY A 47 1.00 11.14 -6.77
CA GLY A 47 0.03 10.87 -5.72
C GLY A 47 -0.27 9.37 -5.57
N GLY A 48 -0.40 8.65 -6.70
CA GLY A 48 -0.64 7.21 -6.71
C GLY A 48 0.54 6.39 -6.17
N GLU A 49 1.76 6.73 -6.56
CA GLU A 49 2.97 6.06 -6.01
C GLU A 49 3.12 6.34 -4.52
N ARG A 50 2.85 7.57 -4.08
CA ARG A 50 2.89 7.95 -2.67
C ARG A 50 1.87 7.17 -1.85
N ALA A 51 0.64 7.02 -2.35
CA ALA A 51 -0.39 6.22 -1.70
C ALA A 51 0.03 4.75 -1.59
N ARG A 52 0.60 4.17 -2.65
CA ARG A 52 1.08 2.79 -2.64
C ARG A 52 2.29 2.58 -1.74
N ILE A 53 3.17 3.56 -1.60
CA ILE A 53 4.28 3.53 -0.62
C ILE A 53 3.72 3.47 0.79
N ALA A 54 2.67 4.23 1.10
CA ALA A 54 2.01 4.16 2.40
C ALA A 54 1.38 2.79 2.66
N VAL A 55 0.77 2.17 1.65
CA VAL A 55 0.25 0.79 1.74
C VAL A 55 1.40 -0.20 2.01
N ALA A 56 2.49 -0.13 1.25
CA ALA A 56 3.66 -1.00 1.44
C ALA A 56 4.24 -0.86 2.86
N ARG A 57 4.31 0.37 3.36
CA ARG A 57 4.76 0.63 4.74
C ARG A 57 3.85 -0.03 5.77
N ALA A 58 2.55 0.07 5.60
CA ALA A 58 1.57 -0.54 6.48
C ALA A 58 1.66 -2.07 6.46
N LEU A 59 1.81 -2.67 5.28
CA LEU A 59 1.99 -4.12 5.11
C LEU A 59 3.28 -4.60 5.78
N LEU A 60 4.38 -3.88 5.60
CA LEU A 60 5.67 -4.23 6.21
C LEU A 60 5.63 -4.16 7.74
N ALA A 61 4.86 -3.24 8.30
CA ALA A 61 4.70 -3.12 9.75
C ALA A 61 4.10 -4.38 10.39
N ASP A 62 3.34 -5.16 9.63
CA ASP A 62 2.78 -6.47 9.99
C ASP A 62 2.02 -6.46 11.34
N GLN A 63 1.19 -5.46 11.53
CA GLN A 63 0.37 -5.32 12.73
C GLN A 63 -0.91 -6.15 12.63
N PRO A 64 -1.47 -6.64 13.77
CA PRO A 64 -2.70 -7.44 13.76
C PRO A 64 -3.94 -6.66 13.28
N VAL A 65 -3.92 -5.34 13.38
CA VAL A 65 -4.96 -4.47 12.84
C VAL A 65 -4.33 -3.46 11.90
N LEU A 66 -4.83 -3.40 10.69
CA LEU A 66 -4.37 -2.50 9.64
C LEU A 66 -5.49 -1.50 9.32
N VAL A 67 -5.20 -0.22 9.46
CA VAL A 67 -6.13 0.84 9.09
C VAL A 67 -5.61 1.55 7.84
N LEU A 68 -6.40 1.51 6.79
CA LEU A 68 -6.07 2.13 5.51
C LEU A 68 -7.13 3.18 5.16
N ASP A 69 -6.70 4.43 5.06
CA ASP A 69 -7.55 5.56 4.72
C ASP A 69 -7.34 5.93 3.25
N GLU A 70 -8.39 5.74 2.45
CA GLU A 70 -8.38 5.99 1.00
C GLU A 70 -7.18 5.36 0.28
N PRO A 71 -6.87 4.06 0.50
CA PRO A 71 -5.61 3.46 0.02
C PRO A 71 -5.53 3.34 -1.50
N THR A 72 -6.64 3.47 -2.20
CA THR A 72 -6.71 3.43 -3.66
C THR A 72 -6.98 4.80 -4.30
N ALA A 73 -6.99 5.86 -3.51
CA ALA A 73 -7.14 7.22 -4.03
C ALA A 73 -5.99 7.55 -5.01
N HIS A 74 -6.30 8.31 -6.05
CA HIS A 74 -5.37 8.71 -7.11
C HIS A 74 -4.83 7.56 -7.99
N LEU A 75 -5.38 6.35 -7.85
CA LEU A 75 -5.07 5.23 -8.73
C LEU A 75 -6.13 5.12 -9.84
N ASP A 76 -5.70 4.69 -11.03
CA ASP A 76 -6.63 4.23 -12.05
C ASP A 76 -7.40 2.99 -11.55
N ALA A 77 -8.54 2.71 -12.15
CA ALA A 77 -9.43 1.64 -11.69
C ALA A 77 -8.75 0.26 -11.67
N ASP A 78 -7.94 -0.05 -12.68
CA ASP A 78 -7.27 -1.35 -12.76
C ASP A 78 -6.19 -1.51 -11.68
N THR A 79 -5.36 -0.48 -11.47
CA THR A 79 -4.35 -0.48 -10.41
C THR A 79 -5.01 -0.50 -9.04
N ALA A 80 -6.07 0.28 -8.83
CA ALA A 80 -6.83 0.28 -7.59
C ALA A 80 -7.37 -1.11 -7.23
N ARG A 81 -7.93 -1.83 -8.23
CA ARG A 81 -8.40 -3.20 -8.04
C ARG A 81 -7.29 -4.15 -7.67
N ARG A 82 -6.16 -4.11 -8.38
CA ARG A 82 -5.02 -4.99 -8.11
C ARG A 82 -4.46 -4.78 -6.70
N VAL A 83 -4.28 -3.53 -6.29
CA VAL A 83 -3.82 -3.19 -4.93
C VAL A 83 -4.83 -3.68 -3.89
N SER A 84 -6.11 -3.45 -4.13
CA SER A 84 -7.19 -3.90 -3.25
C SER A 84 -7.19 -5.41 -3.10
N ASP A 85 -7.20 -6.14 -4.22
CA ASP A 85 -7.21 -7.61 -4.22
C ASP A 85 -6.00 -8.19 -3.49
N GLU A 86 -4.83 -7.63 -3.71
CA GLU A 86 -3.59 -8.08 -3.07
C GLU A 86 -3.63 -7.83 -1.55
N VAL A 87 -4.03 -6.63 -1.12
CA VAL A 87 -4.10 -6.27 0.30
C VAL A 87 -5.15 -7.08 1.04
N LEU A 88 -6.31 -7.27 0.41
CA LEU A 88 -7.45 -7.95 1.04
C LEU A 88 -7.39 -9.47 0.93
N SER A 89 -6.61 -10.02 0.01
CA SER A 89 -6.39 -11.45 -0.13
C SER A 89 -5.35 -12.03 0.84
N GLU A 90 -4.60 -11.17 1.52
CA GLU A 90 -3.59 -11.64 2.47
C GLU A 90 -4.21 -12.34 3.69
N GLU A 91 -4.18 -13.66 3.67
CA GLU A 91 -4.63 -14.52 4.78
C GLU A 91 -3.61 -14.54 5.94
N ARG A 92 -3.26 -13.38 6.47
CA ARG A 92 -2.28 -13.29 7.57
C ARG A 92 -2.91 -13.16 8.96
N GLY A 93 -4.21 -13.43 9.09
CA GLY A 93 -4.90 -13.34 10.37
C GLY A 93 -5.00 -11.91 10.91
N ARG A 94 -4.87 -10.90 10.06
CA ARG A 94 -5.02 -9.50 10.44
C ARG A 94 -6.43 -9.01 10.16
N SER A 95 -6.88 -8.04 10.96
CA SER A 95 -8.10 -7.29 10.71
C SER A 95 -7.79 -6.04 9.90
N ILE A 96 -8.61 -5.75 8.90
CA ILE A 96 -8.42 -4.57 8.04
C ILE A 96 -9.61 -3.64 8.20
N VAL A 97 -9.32 -2.38 8.53
CA VAL A 97 -10.27 -1.27 8.47
C VAL A 97 -9.95 -0.46 7.23
N TRP A 98 -10.87 -0.50 6.28
CA TRP A 98 -10.72 0.14 4.97
C TRP A 98 -11.69 1.31 4.89
N ILE A 99 -11.16 2.53 4.89
CA ILE A 99 -11.94 3.76 4.82
C ILE A 99 -11.91 4.26 3.38
N THR A 100 -13.08 4.38 2.78
CA THR A 100 -13.19 4.85 1.39
C THR A 100 -14.56 5.48 1.14
N HIS A 101 -14.63 6.39 0.19
CA HIS A 101 -15.89 6.87 -0.38
C HIS A 101 -16.18 6.22 -1.75
N GLY A 102 -15.29 5.36 -2.22
CA GLY A 102 -15.47 4.56 -3.44
C GLY A 102 -16.10 3.20 -3.17
N THR A 103 -16.10 2.35 -4.19
CA THR A 103 -16.69 1.01 -4.12
C THR A 103 -15.67 -0.12 -4.27
N ILE A 104 -14.44 0.20 -4.68
CA ILE A 104 -13.39 -0.80 -4.90
C ILE A 104 -13.00 -1.44 -3.56
N GLY A 105 -13.01 -2.77 -3.52
CA GLY A 105 -12.66 -3.56 -2.35
C GLY A 105 -13.82 -3.88 -1.42
N LEU A 106 -14.99 -3.24 -1.57
CA LEU A 106 -16.12 -3.44 -0.67
C LEU A 106 -16.71 -4.85 -0.72
N ASP A 107 -16.63 -5.50 -1.88
CA ASP A 107 -17.10 -6.86 -2.10
C ASP A 107 -16.26 -7.92 -1.37
N ALA A 108 -15.04 -7.59 -1.00
CA ALA A 108 -14.16 -8.46 -0.21
C ALA A 108 -14.29 -8.26 1.31
N MET A 109 -15.12 -7.30 1.75
CA MET A 109 -15.28 -6.98 3.16
C MET A 109 -16.32 -7.87 3.84
N ASP A 110 -16.04 -8.30 5.07
CA ASP A 110 -17.01 -9.03 5.90
C ASP A 110 -18.16 -8.12 6.34
N THR A 111 -17.88 -6.85 6.60
CA THR A 111 -18.86 -5.86 7.06
C THR A 111 -18.59 -4.51 6.41
N VAL A 112 -19.63 -3.88 5.93
CA VAL A 112 -19.58 -2.52 5.38
C VAL A 112 -20.49 -1.60 6.20
N ILE A 113 -19.90 -0.55 6.74
CA ILE A 113 -20.61 0.49 7.49
C ILE A 113 -20.66 1.75 6.63
N ARG A 114 -21.86 2.23 6.36
CA ARG A 114 -22.05 3.49 5.65
C ARG A 114 -22.30 4.62 6.63
N LEU A 115 -21.51 5.65 6.52
CA LEU A 115 -21.69 6.87 7.29
C LEU A 115 -22.46 7.86 6.43
N GLU A 116 -23.58 8.32 6.95
CA GLU A 116 -24.38 9.37 6.33
C GLU A 116 -24.06 10.69 7.03
N GLY A 117 -23.72 11.69 6.24
CA GLY A 117 -23.37 13.00 6.79
C GLY A 117 -23.96 14.14 6.01
#